data_f19fcfd7372f805e3e47eaa7d7ee4b15
#
_entry.id   f19fcfd7372f805e3e47eaa7d7ee4b15
#
_cell.length_a   1.000
_cell.length_b   1.000
_cell.length_c   1.000
_cell.angle_alpha   90.00
_cell.angle_beta   90.00
_cell.angle_gamma   90.00
#
_symmetry.space_group_name_H-M   'P 1'
#
loop_
_entity.id
_entity.type
_entity.pdbx_description
1 polymer ?
#
loop_
_entity_poly.entity_id
_entity_poly.type
_entity_poly.pdbx_seq_one_letter_code
_entity_poly.pdbx_strand_id
1 'polypeptide(L)'
;MELDICSLGNALLDVQFSIDDNFKDQLKELSIPFGLMTLIERQEQEKLINKLKAQYGEPLLDCGGSATNSLIAASNFGSTCYYTFKVSNDNAGKAYKENLLFNNIRHEVQTSKLNLPTGQCLVMVSPDAERTMCTYLGVSSSLNCEDLDNSAIKNSKYLFIEGYLVTSQSALEASIKAIKIAKKNGVKVALSLSAANIVNSFRNEIRGLI
;
A
#
# COMPACT_ATOMS: atom_id res chain seq x y z
N MET A 1 22.10 -5.70 -13.39
CA MET A 1 21.34 -4.72 -14.20
C MET A 1 20.91 -3.61 -13.24
N GLU A 2 21.22 -2.38 -13.58
CA GLU A 2 20.90 -1.21 -12.75
C GLU A 2 19.40 -0.98 -12.72
N LEU A 3 18.84 -0.69 -11.53
CA LEU A 3 17.45 -0.34 -11.34
C LEU A 3 17.33 1.19 -11.21
N ASP A 4 16.29 1.77 -11.76
CA ASP A 4 16.01 3.18 -11.53
C ASP A 4 15.38 3.37 -10.14
N ILE A 5 14.40 2.53 -9.79
CA ILE A 5 13.68 2.65 -8.53
C ILE A 5 13.53 1.27 -7.86
N CYS A 6 13.97 1.18 -6.61
CA CYS A 6 13.57 0.12 -5.67
C CYS A 6 12.59 0.73 -4.66
N SER A 7 11.49 0.05 -4.35
CA SER A 7 10.48 0.56 -3.42
C SER A 7 10.05 -0.45 -2.39
N LEU A 8 9.56 0.07 -1.24
CA LEU A 8 8.85 -0.66 -0.20
C LEU A 8 7.46 -0.06 -0.01
N GLY A 9 6.44 -0.90 0.13
CA GLY A 9 5.07 -0.44 0.38
C GLY A 9 4.08 -1.57 0.68
N ASN A 10 2.87 -1.17 1.02
CA ASN A 10 1.77 -2.09 1.27
C ASN A 10 1.15 -2.58 -0.05
N ALA A 11 1.04 -3.90 -0.21
CA ALA A 11 0.32 -4.53 -1.30
C ALA A 11 -1.15 -4.67 -0.91
N LEU A 12 -2.04 -3.96 -1.57
CA LEU A 12 -3.46 -3.91 -1.27
C LEU A 12 -4.29 -4.15 -2.53
N LEU A 13 -5.36 -4.94 -2.40
CA LEU A 13 -6.40 -4.99 -3.42
C LEU A 13 -7.39 -3.86 -3.16
N ASP A 14 -7.55 -2.94 -4.11
CA ASP A 14 -8.54 -1.87 -4.02
C ASP A 14 -9.92 -2.41 -4.42
N VAL A 15 -10.90 -2.19 -3.54
CA VAL A 15 -12.33 -2.51 -3.73
C VAL A 15 -13.05 -1.18 -3.80
N GLN A 16 -13.33 -0.72 -5.01
CA GLN A 16 -13.82 0.64 -5.25
C GLN A 16 -15.31 0.67 -5.52
N PHE A 17 -16.00 1.58 -4.83
CA PHE A 17 -17.40 1.93 -5.07
C PHE A 17 -17.52 3.44 -5.35
N SER A 18 -18.38 3.80 -6.31
CA SER A 18 -18.87 5.17 -6.41
C SER A 18 -20.07 5.33 -5.48
N ILE A 19 -20.01 6.29 -4.57
CA ILE A 19 -21.06 6.56 -3.57
C ILE A 19 -21.77 7.87 -3.86
N ASP A 20 -22.98 8.04 -3.33
CA ASP A 20 -23.73 9.28 -3.37
C ASP A 20 -23.53 10.12 -2.10
N ASP A 21 -24.12 11.32 -2.08
CA ASP A 21 -24.04 12.24 -0.93
C ASP A 21 -24.77 11.68 0.31
N ASN A 22 -25.81 10.85 0.12
CA ASN A 22 -26.51 10.23 1.24
C ASN A 22 -25.58 9.26 2.03
N PHE A 23 -24.66 8.58 1.34
CA PHE A 23 -23.72 7.70 2.00
C PHE A 23 -22.65 8.47 2.82
N LYS A 24 -22.35 9.73 2.48
CA LYS A 24 -21.47 10.58 3.31
C LYS A 24 -22.02 10.77 4.72
N ASP A 25 -23.33 10.93 4.87
CA ASP A 25 -23.93 11.05 6.21
C ASP A 25 -23.87 9.74 6.98
N GLN A 26 -24.03 8.60 6.31
CA GLN A 26 -23.84 7.29 6.91
C GLN A 26 -22.41 7.05 7.40
N LEU A 27 -21.38 7.59 6.71
CA LEU A 27 -19.98 7.52 7.17
C LEU A 27 -19.78 8.24 8.50
N LYS A 28 -20.47 9.36 8.73
CA LYS A 28 -20.45 10.07 10.03
C LYS A 28 -21.02 9.22 11.16
N GLU A 29 -22.16 8.55 10.91
CA GLU A 29 -22.78 7.63 11.88
C GLU A 29 -21.84 6.46 12.23
N LEU A 30 -21.05 5.99 11.27
CA LEU A 30 -20.05 4.93 11.43
C LEU A 30 -18.73 5.44 12.00
N SER A 31 -18.62 6.76 12.31
CA SER A 31 -17.40 7.39 12.78
C SER A 31 -16.20 7.22 11.82
N ILE A 32 -16.46 7.14 10.52
CA ILE A 32 -15.44 7.06 9.47
C ILE A 32 -15.19 8.47 8.93
N PRO A 33 -13.98 9.05 9.12
CA PRO A 33 -13.65 10.38 8.63
C PRO A 33 -13.68 10.44 7.11
N PHE A 34 -14.48 11.36 6.56
CA PHE A 34 -14.59 11.57 5.12
C PHE A 34 -13.28 12.08 4.53
N GLY A 35 -12.91 11.58 3.35
CA GLY A 35 -11.71 12.00 2.63
C GLY A 35 -10.39 11.51 3.23
N LEU A 36 -10.43 10.64 4.24
CA LEU A 36 -9.22 10.12 4.91
C LEU A 36 -9.13 8.60 4.80
N MET A 37 -7.92 8.10 5.06
CA MET A 37 -7.67 6.67 5.23
C MET A 37 -7.80 6.29 6.71
N THR A 38 -8.62 5.27 6.98
CA THR A 38 -8.82 4.68 8.30
C THR A 38 -8.41 3.22 8.26
N LEU A 39 -7.60 2.78 9.22
CA LEU A 39 -7.33 1.36 9.43
C LEU A 39 -8.52 0.74 10.15
N ILE A 40 -9.00 -0.38 9.63
CA ILE A 40 -10.14 -1.11 10.22
C ILE A 40 -9.86 -2.61 10.26
N GLU A 41 -10.61 -3.31 11.10
CA GLU A 41 -10.54 -4.76 11.19
C GLU A 41 -11.28 -5.42 10.01
N ARG A 42 -10.85 -6.63 9.65
CA ARG A 42 -11.41 -7.39 8.52
C ARG A 42 -12.93 -7.51 8.57
N GLN A 43 -13.48 -7.85 9.73
CA GLN A 43 -14.93 -8.05 9.90
C GLN A 43 -15.72 -6.75 9.67
N GLU A 44 -15.18 -5.61 10.07
CA GLU A 44 -15.79 -4.30 9.84
C GLU A 44 -15.77 -3.95 8.36
N GLN A 45 -14.63 -4.19 7.69
CA GLN A 45 -14.50 -3.96 6.26
C GLN A 45 -15.48 -4.83 5.46
N GLU A 46 -15.59 -6.12 5.78
CA GLU A 46 -16.52 -7.04 5.12
C GLU A 46 -17.99 -6.61 5.27
N LYS A 47 -18.38 -6.11 6.45
CA LYS A 47 -19.74 -5.55 6.68
C LYS A 47 -20.00 -4.33 5.81
N LEU A 48 -19.03 -3.41 5.71
CA LEU A 48 -19.13 -2.23 4.85
C LEU A 48 -19.23 -2.60 3.38
N ILE A 49 -18.39 -3.51 2.89
CA ILE A 49 -18.41 -4.00 1.51
C ILE A 49 -19.78 -4.62 1.19
N ASN A 50 -20.31 -5.47 2.07
CA ASN A 50 -21.63 -6.09 1.86
C ASN A 50 -22.76 -5.05 1.82
N LYS A 51 -22.68 -4.01 2.67
CA LYS A 51 -23.64 -2.90 2.64
C LYS A 51 -23.57 -2.12 1.34
N LEU A 52 -22.35 -1.80 0.87
CA LEU A 52 -22.14 -1.10 -0.38
C LEU A 52 -22.56 -1.93 -1.60
N LYS A 53 -22.28 -3.23 -1.62
CA LYS A 53 -22.76 -4.14 -2.68
C LYS A 53 -24.28 -4.17 -2.77
N ALA A 54 -24.97 -4.19 -1.65
CA ALA A 54 -26.43 -4.16 -1.62
C ALA A 54 -27.02 -2.86 -2.17
N GLN A 55 -26.30 -1.73 -2.02
CA GLN A 55 -26.78 -0.41 -2.42
C GLN A 55 -26.32 0.00 -3.82
N TYR A 56 -25.06 -0.34 -4.19
CA TYR A 56 -24.39 0.14 -5.42
C TYR A 56 -23.98 -0.94 -6.40
N GLY A 57 -24.24 -2.24 -6.10
CA GLY A 57 -23.84 -3.37 -6.94
C GLY A 57 -22.38 -3.79 -6.73
N GLU A 58 -21.80 -4.48 -7.71
CA GLU A 58 -20.43 -5.02 -7.60
C GLU A 58 -19.37 -3.90 -7.72
N PRO A 59 -18.29 -3.96 -6.92
CA PRO A 59 -17.21 -3.00 -6.96
C PRO A 59 -16.32 -3.16 -8.19
N LEU A 60 -15.59 -2.12 -8.51
CA LEU A 60 -14.37 -2.24 -9.31
C LEU A 60 -13.25 -2.80 -8.44
N LEU A 61 -12.50 -3.77 -8.98
CA LEU A 61 -11.34 -4.36 -8.32
C LEU A 61 -10.08 -3.98 -9.08
N ASP A 62 -9.07 -3.50 -8.35
CA ASP A 62 -7.77 -3.19 -8.94
C ASP A 62 -6.64 -3.46 -7.93
N CYS A 63 -5.41 -3.54 -8.43
CA CYS A 63 -4.23 -3.62 -7.57
C CYS A 63 -3.86 -2.21 -7.11
N GLY A 64 -3.97 -1.99 -5.80
CA GLY A 64 -3.73 -0.71 -5.15
C GLY A 64 -2.44 -0.66 -4.32
N GLY A 65 -2.39 0.37 -3.52
CA GLY A 65 -1.22 0.76 -2.73
C GLY A 65 -0.47 1.93 -3.39
N SER A 66 -0.16 2.96 -2.61
CA SER A 66 0.43 4.21 -3.15
C SER A 66 1.81 3.98 -3.78
N ALA A 67 2.61 3.06 -3.22
CA ALA A 67 3.90 2.67 -3.79
C ALA A 67 3.72 1.94 -5.13
N THR A 68 2.77 1.02 -5.22
CA THR A 68 2.46 0.29 -6.46
C THR A 68 2.05 1.23 -7.57
N ASN A 69 1.12 2.14 -7.29
CA ASN A 69 0.66 3.13 -8.27
C ASN A 69 1.80 4.03 -8.76
N SER A 70 2.72 4.41 -7.85
CA SER A 70 3.91 5.19 -8.20
C SER A 70 4.88 4.41 -9.09
N LEU A 71 5.09 3.12 -8.80
CA LEU A 71 5.96 2.26 -9.61
C LEU A 71 5.37 1.95 -10.98
N ILE A 72 4.06 1.71 -11.08
CA ILE A 72 3.36 1.51 -12.35
C ILE A 72 3.52 2.77 -13.22
N ALA A 73 3.28 3.95 -12.64
CA ALA A 73 3.49 5.21 -13.36
C ALA A 73 4.94 5.37 -13.82
N ALA A 74 5.92 5.13 -12.95
CA ALA A 74 7.34 5.22 -13.30
C ALA A 74 7.73 4.21 -14.39
N SER A 75 7.24 2.97 -14.32
CA SER A 75 7.47 1.95 -15.35
C SER A 75 6.89 2.36 -16.71
N ASN A 76 5.68 2.95 -16.73
CA ASN A 76 5.07 3.47 -17.95
C ASN A 76 5.87 4.64 -18.56
N PHE A 77 6.64 5.36 -17.76
CA PHE A 77 7.61 6.37 -18.22
C PHE A 77 8.99 5.77 -18.57
N GLY A 78 9.13 4.44 -18.56
CA GLY A 78 10.35 3.75 -18.99
C GLY A 78 11.35 3.46 -17.88
N SER A 79 11.00 3.67 -16.60
CA SER A 79 11.88 3.33 -15.47
C SER A 79 11.90 1.83 -15.21
N THR A 80 13.08 1.31 -14.85
CA THR A 80 13.23 -0.07 -14.35
C THR A 80 12.95 -0.11 -12.85
N CYS A 81 11.87 -0.83 -12.48
CA CYS A 81 11.35 -0.82 -11.11
C CYS A 81 11.48 -2.18 -10.42
N TYR A 82 11.76 -2.16 -9.12
CA TYR A 82 11.72 -3.31 -8.22
C TYR A 82 10.87 -3.00 -6.99
N TYR A 83 10.03 -3.94 -6.57
CA TYR A 83 9.13 -3.74 -5.45
C TYR A 83 9.26 -4.82 -4.37
N THR A 84 9.46 -4.37 -3.13
CA THR A 84 9.40 -5.19 -1.91
C THR A 84 8.04 -4.97 -1.24
N PHE A 85 7.27 -6.04 -1.14
CA PHE A 85 5.92 -6.04 -0.57
C PHE A 85 5.58 -7.41 0.01
N LYS A 86 4.39 -7.59 0.57
CA LYS A 86 3.94 -8.86 1.10
C LYS A 86 2.49 -9.16 0.71
N VAL A 87 2.25 -10.35 0.18
CA VAL A 87 0.93 -10.87 -0.17
C VAL A 87 0.76 -12.30 0.33
N SER A 88 -0.46 -12.77 0.46
CA SER A 88 -0.79 -14.15 0.82
C SER A 88 -0.85 -15.07 -0.40
N ASN A 89 -0.95 -16.37 -0.15
CA ASN A 89 -1.19 -17.37 -1.20
C ASN A 89 -2.68 -17.52 -1.52
N ASP A 90 -3.37 -16.40 -1.69
CA ASP A 90 -4.78 -16.32 -2.07
C ASP A 90 -4.94 -15.76 -3.49
N ASN A 91 -6.16 -15.71 -3.99
CA ASN A 91 -6.45 -15.22 -5.34
C ASN A 91 -6.05 -13.74 -5.52
N ALA A 92 -6.24 -12.91 -4.48
CA ALA A 92 -5.84 -11.50 -4.49
C ALA A 92 -4.32 -11.36 -4.61
N GLY A 93 -3.54 -12.14 -3.84
CA GLY A 93 -2.09 -12.11 -3.90
C GLY A 93 -1.53 -12.63 -5.23
N LYS A 94 -2.19 -13.62 -5.86
CA LYS A 94 -1.81 -14.08 -7.21
C LYS A 94 -2.05 -13.00 -8.24
N ALA A 95 -3.27 -12.44 -8.29
CA ALA A 95 -3.62 -11.35 -9.20
C ALA A 95 -2.71 -10.13 -9.02
N TYR A 96 -2.37 -9.80 -7.79
CA TYR A 96 -1.46 -8.70 -7.48
C TYR A 96 -0.07 -8.91 -8.11
N LYS A 97 0.53 -10.08 -7.94
CA LYS A 97 1.84 -10.42 -8.53
C LYS A 97 1.79 -10.41 -10.06
N GLU A 98 0.74 -10.96 -10.65
CA GLU A 98 0.52 -10.96 -12.10
C GLU A 98 0.40 -9.52 -12.66
N ASN A 99 -0.32 -8.64 -11.94
CA ASN A 99 -0.44 -7.23 -12.32
C ASN A 99 0.92 -6.51 -12.30
N LEU A 100 1.74 -6.74 -11.28
CA LEU A 100 3.09 -6.16 -11.23
C LEU A 100 3.97 -6.61 -12.39
N LEU A 101 3.94 -7.90 -12.73
CA LEU A 101 4.70 -8.44 -13.87
C LEU A 101 4.19 -7.88 -15.20
N PHE A 102 2.87 -7.75 -15.36
CA PHE A 102 2.27 -7.12 -16.54
C PHE A 102 2.74 -5.68 -16.73
N ASN A 103 2.94 -4.94 -15.63
CA ASN A 103 3.47 -3.58 -15.62
C ASN A 103 5.02 -3.52 -15.57
N ASN A 104 5.73 -4.62 -15.86
CA ASN A 104 7.19 -4.71 -15.87
C ASN A 104 7.87 -4.36 -14.53
N ILE A 105 7.17 -4.51 -13.42
CA ILE A 105 7.72 -4.30 -12.08
C ILE A 105 8.30 -5.63 -11.57
N ARG A 106 9.60 -5.64 -11.31
CA ARG A 106 10.30 -6.81 -10.77
C ARG A 106 10.04 -6.99 -9.30
N HIS A 107 9.96 -8.24 -8.87
CA HIS A 107 9.88 -8.62 -7.46
C HIS A 107 10.35 -10.07 -7.27
N GLU A 108 10.82 -10.40 -6.08
CA GLU A 108 11.15 -11.77 -5.66
C GLU A 108 10.34 -12.17 -4.42
N VAL A 109 9.10 -11.71 -4.33
CA VAL A 109 8.24 -11.94 -3.18
C VAL A 109 7.88 -13.41 -3.04
N GLN A 110 8.29 -14.00 -1.93
CA GLN A 110 7.75 -15.27 -1.47
C GLN A 110 6.40 -15.01 -0.77
N THR A 111 5.41 -15.85 -1.07
CA THR A 111 4.12 -15.77 -0.39
C THR A 111 4.28 -16.03 1.10
N SER A 112 3.62 -15.21 1.92
CA SER A 112 3.67 -15.37 3.37
C SER A 112 3.10 -16.72 3.81
N LYS A 113 3.72 -17.31 4.83
CA LYS A 113 3.22 -18.51 5.53
C LYS A 113 2.23 -18.17 6.65
N LEU A 114 2.01 -16.88 6.93
CA LEU A 114 1.03 -16.44 7.92
C LEU A 114 -0.39 -16.70 7.43
N ASN A 115 -1.26 -17.11 8.33
CA ASN A 115 -2.68 -17.33 8.03
C ASN A 115 -3.48 -16.00 8.04
N LEU A 116 -2.98 -15.03 7.25
CA LEU A 116 -3.63 -13.74 7.02
C LEU A 116 -3.86 -13.59 5.52
N PRO A 117 -4.98 -13.04 5.07
CA PRO A 117 -5.23 -12.78 3.66
C PRO A 117 -4.37 -11.63 3.15
N THR A 118 -4.29 -11.49 1.84
CA THR A 118 -3.76 -10.29 1.18
C THR A 118 -4.53 -9.06 1.65
N GLY A 119 -3.83 -7.95 1.87
CA GLY A 119 -4.43 -6.70 2.33
C GLY A 119 -5.44 -6.15 1.32
N GLN A 120 -6.42 -5.41 1.82
CA GLN A 120 -7.50 -4.85 1.01
C GLN A 120 -7.82 -3.42 1.44
N CYS A 121 -8.04 -2.54 0.47
CA CYS A 121 -8.48 -1.18 0.69
C CYS A 121 -9.88 -0.99 0.10
N LEU A 122 -10.88 -0.77 0.95
CA LEU A 122 -12.18 -0.31 0.50
C LEU A 122 -12.08 1.18 0.18
N VAL A 123 -12.32 1.53 -1.08
CA VAL A 123 -12.25 2.90 -1.59
C VAL A 123 -13.66 3.37 -1.96
N MET A 124 -14.14 4.37 -1.27
CA MET A 124 -15.44 5.01 -1.54
C MET A 124 -15.19 6.37 -2.20
N VAL A 125 -15.58 6.48 -3.47
CA VAL A 125 -15.41 7.70 -4.29
C VAL A 125 -16.72 8.45 -4.33
N SER A 126 -16.73 9.66 -3.81
CA SER A 126 -17.90 10.54 -3.79
C SER A 126 -18.03 11.37 -5.08
N PRO A 127 -19.19 12.04 -5.34
CA PRO A 127 -19.41 12.79 -6.57
C PRO A 127 -18.41 13.93 -6.82
N ASP A 128 -17.82 14.49 -5.76
CA ASP A 128 -16.76 15.50 -5.80
C ASP A 128 -15.35 14.89 -6.00
N ALA A 129 -15.28 13.58 -6.34
CA ALA A 129 -14.06 12.81 -6.54
C ALA A 129 -13.18 12.65 -5.27
N GLU A 130 -13.70 12.96 -4.07
CA GLU A 130 -12.98 12.70 -2.83
C GLU A 130 -13.02 11.19 -2.51
N ARG A 131 -11.93 10.68 -1.93
CA ARG A 131 -11.78 9.26 -1.62
C ARG A 131 -11.72 9.03 -0.12
N THR A 132 -12.72 8.32 0.40
CA THR A 132 -12.70 7.80 1.77
C THR A 132 -12.25 6.34 1.73
N MET A 133 -11.23 6.01 2.50
CA MET A 133 -10.59 4.71 2.45
C MET A 133 -10.69 4.00 3.80
N CYS A 134 -11.12 2.74 3.77
CA CYS A 134 -11.13 1.84 4.93
C CYS A 134 -10.22 0.65 4.63
N THR A 135 -9.05 0.60 5.27
CA THR A 135 -7.99 -0.34 4.92
C THR A 135 -7.81 -1.42 5.98
N TYR A 136 -7.89 -2.66 5.55
CA TYR A 136 -7.41 -3.83 6.28
C TYR A 136 -6.08 -4.27 5.68
N LEU A 137 -5.00 -4.14 6.43
CA LEU A 137 -3.64 -4.40 5.92
C LEU A 137 -3.37 -5.89 5.64
N GLY A 138 -4.08 -6.80 6.32
CA GLY A 138 -3.85 -8.22 6.15
C GLY A 138 -2.37 -8.59 6.36
N VAL A 139 -1.85 -9.44 5.49
CA VAL A 139 -0.45 -9.87 5.56
C VAL A 139 0.57 -8.77 5.28
N SER A 140 0.18 -7.66 4.63
CA SER A 140 1.07 -6.50 4.41
C SER A 140 1.59 -5.91 5.72
N SER A 141 0.81 -5.96 6.81
CA SER A 141 1.23 -5.50 8.14
C SER A 141 2.43 -6.27 8.70
N SER A 142 2.76 -7.43 8.15
CA SER A 142 3.88 -8.28 8.58
C SER A 142 5.15 -8.11 7.74
N LEU A 143 5.18 -7.11 6.83
CA LEU A 143 6.41 -6.76 6.10
C LEU A 143 7.53 -6.48 7.10
N ASN A 144 8.71 -7.08 6.88
CA ASN A 144 9.80 -6.97 7.83
C ASN A 144 11.19 -6.99 7.16
N CYS A 145 12.24 -6.95 7.98
CA CYS A 145 13.62 -6.88 7.51
C CYS A 145 14.11 -8.07 6.68
N GLU A 146 13.45 -9.23 6.77
CA GLU A 146 13.81 -10.43 6.02
C GLU A 146 13.27 -10.40 4.60
N ASP A 147 12.23 -9.60 4.36
CA ASP A 147 11.62 -9.42 3.04
C ASP A 147 12.45 -8.50 2.12
N LEU A 148 13.48 -7.81 2.66
CA LEU A 148 14.29 -6.86 1.90
C LEU A 148 15.24 -7.56 0.93
N ASP A 149 15.18 -7.21 -0.34
CA ASP A 149 16.27 -7.51 -1.28
C ASP A 149 17.36 -6.45 -1.20
N ASN A 150 18.40 -6.78 -0.45
CA ASN A 150 19.55 -5.88 -0.27
C ASN A 150 20.29 -5.60 -1.59
N SER A 151 20.25 -6.55 -2.55
CA SER A 151 20.90 -6.37 -3.85
C SER A 151 20.11 -5.39 -4.71
N ALA A 152 18.79 -5.52 -4.76
CA ALA A 152 17.92 -4.58 -5.46
C ALA A 152 18.08 -3.15 -4.92
N ILE A 153 18.11 -2.98 -3.60
CA ILE A 153 18.34 -1.67 -2.99
C ILE A 153 19.70 -1.08 -3.41
N LYS A 154 20.78 -1.85 -3.30
CA LYS A 154 22.15 -1.37 -3.61
C LYS A 154 22.33 -1.01 -5.09
N ASN A 155 21.64 -1.69 -5.98
CA ASN A 155 21.76 -1.52 -7.43
C ASN A 155 20.69 -0.59 -8.02
N SER A 156 20.02 0.22 -7.20
CA SER A 156 19.03 1.21 -7.63
C SER A 156 19.57 2.63 -7.54
N LYS A 157 19.04 3.54 -8.38
CA LYS A 157 19.31 4.98 -8.29
C LYS A 157 18.54 5.63 -7.14
N TYR A 158 17.30 5.16 -6.93
CA TYR A 158 16.39 5.67 -5.91
C TYR A 158 15.79 4.52 -5.09
N LEU A 159 15.72 4.72 -3.77
CA LEU A 159 14.87 3.96 -2.86
C LEU A 159 13.64 4.79 -2.54
N PHE A 160 12.44 4.32 -2.95
CA PHE A 160 11.18 4.96 -2.63
C PHE A 160 10.48 4.24 -1.48
N ILE A 161 10.15 4.99 -0.42
CA ILE A 161 9.47 4.48 0.78
C ILE A 161 8.08 5.07 0.87
N GLU A 162 7.09 4.20 1.06
CA GLU A 162 5.72 4.60 1.33
C GLU A 162 5.54 4.97 2.80
N GLY A 163 5.03 6.17 3.08
CA GLY A 163 4.86 6.66 4.46
C GLY A 163 3.86 5.84 5.29
N TYR A 164 2.90 5.15 4.65
CA TYR A 164 1.98 4.25 5.37
C TYR A 164 2.67 3.09 6.10
N LEU A 165 3.92 2.75 5.76
CA LEU A 165 4.68 1.70 6.43
C LEU A 165 4.93 1.98 7.93
N VAL A 166 4.84 3.23 8.37
CA VAL A 166 4.97 3.60 9.80
C VAL A 166 3.83 3.05 10.66
N THR A 167 2.73 2.60 10.06
CA THR A 167 1.58 2.02 10.79
C THR A 167 1.84 0.60 11.30
N SER A 168 2.93 -0.04 10.87
CA SER A 168 3.38 -1.35 11.34
C SER A 168 4.81 -1.24 11.85
N GLN A 169 5.07 -1.71 13.07
CA GLN A 169 6.39 -1.67 13.69
C GLN A 169 7.44 -2.42 12.87
N SER A 170 7.13 -3.62 12.36
CA SER A 170 8.05 -4.42 11.55
C SER A 170 8.37 -3.77 10.21
N ALA A 171 7.38 -3.11 9.58
CA ALA A 171 7.57 -2.39 8.32
C ALA A 171 8.35 -1.08 8.51
N LEU A 172 8.16 -0.39 9.64
CA LEU A 172 8.99 0.75 10.04
C LEU A 172 10.45 0.35 10.19
N GLU A 173 10.73 -0.75 10.91
CA GLU A 173 12.09 -1.28 11.09
C GLU A 173 12.72 -1.68 9.74
N ALA A 174 11.96 -2.33 8.86
CA ALA A 174 12.38 -2.65 7.51
C ALA A 174 12.72 -1.39 6.70
N SER A 175 11.88 -0.34 6.79
CA SER A 175 12.10 0.95 6.13
C SER A 175 13.39 1.62 6.61
N ILE A 176 13.62 1.66 7.92
CA ILE A 176 14.86 2.20 8.52
C ILE A 176 16.08 1.41 8.03
N LYS A 177 16.01 0.07 8.01
CA LYS A 177 17.10 -0.78 7.51
C LYS A 177 17.36 -0.55 6.02
N ALA A 178 16.32 -0.45 5.19
CA ALA A 178 16.44 -0.18 3.76
C ALA A 178 17.11 1.19 3.50
N ILE A 179 16.70 2.23 4.23
CA ILE A 179 17.31 3.57 4.17
C ILE A 179 18.79 3.53 4.53
N LYS A 180 19.17 2.81 5.59
CA LYS A 180 20.59 2.65 5.98
C LYS A 180 21.41 1.97 4.87
N ILE A 181 20.85 0.93 4.22
CA ILE A 181 21.50 0.26 3.09
C ILE A 181 21.64 1.23 1.92
N ALA A 182 20.59 1.96 1.57
CA ALA A 182 20.59 2.93 0.48
C ALA A 182 21.64 4.02 0.71
N LYS A 183 21.61 4.71 1.85
CA LYS A 183 22.56 5.77 2.22
C LYS A 183 24.01 5.27 2.19
N LYS A 184 24.29 4.05 2.68
CA LYS A 184 25.65 3.46 2.65
C LYS A 184 26.18 3.20 1.24
N ASN A 185 25.29 3.00 0.26
CA ASN A 185 25.65 2.68 -1.12
C ASN A 185 25.42 3.85 -2.11
N GLY A 186 25.20 5.07 -1.62
CA GLY A 186 25.00 6.26 -2.46
C GLY A 186 23.64 6.31 -3.18
N VAL A 187 22.69 5.45 -2.80
CA VAL A 187 21.32 5.43 -3.36
C VAL A 187 20.51 6.57 -2.74
N LYS A 188 19.86 7.35 -3.58
CA LYS A 188 19.00 8.46 -3.13
C LYS A 188 17.71 7.91 -2.52
N VAL A 189 17.27 8.52 -1.41
CA VAL A 189 16.02 8.13 -0.73
C VAL A 189 14.92 9.13 -1.03
N ALA A 190 13.76 8.63 -1.46
CA ALA A 190 12.53 9.38 -1.62
C ALA A 190 11.48 8.82 -0.66
N LEU A 191 10.85 9.67 0.13
CA LEU A 191 9.81 9.31 1.10
C LEU A 191 8.50 9.99 0.72
N SER A 192 7.43 9.21 0.53
CA SER A 192 6.08 9.76 0.50
C SER A 192 5.58 9.98 1.92
N LEU A 193 5.00 11.14 2.18
CA LEU A 193 4.34 11.42 3.47
C LEU A 193 2.94 10.78 3.56
N SER A 194 2.46 10.22 2.44
CA SER A 194 1.19 9.48 2.31
C SER A 194 -0.05 10.35 2.57
N ALA A 195 -0.47 10.54 3.81
CA ALA A 195 -1.65 11.32 4.15
C ALA A 195 -1.42 12.17 5.40
N ALA A 196 -2.13 13.30 5.50
CA ALA A 196 -1.97 14.26 6.60
C ALA A 196 -2.24 13.63 7.99
N ASN A 197 -3.25 12.75 8.10
CA ASN A 197 -3.56 12.05 9.33
C ASN A 197 -2.43 11.09 9.75
N ILE A 198 -1.73 10.44 8.81
CA ILE A 198 -0.56 9.60 9.08
C ILE A 198 0.59 10.44 9.64
N VAL A 199 0.90 11.58 9.00
CA VAL A 199 1.93 12.50 9.48
C VAL A 199 1.62 13.02 10.90
N ASN A 200 0.36 13.30 11.18
CA ASN A 200 -0.06 13.80 12.50
C ASN A 200 0.04 12.72 13.57
N SER A 201 -0.42 11.49 13.27
CA SER A 201 -0.46 10.39 14.25
C SER A 201 0.91 9.72 14.46
N PHE A 202 1.77 9.68 13.44
CA PHE A 202 3.08 9.00 13.44
C PHE A 202 4.25 9.97 13.18
N ARG A 203 4.16 11.17 13.76
CA ARG A 203 5.14 12.24 13.50
C ARG A 203 6.58 11.85 13.84
N ASN A 204 6.79 11.11 14.92
CA ASN A 204 8.13 10.72 15.37
C ASN A 204 8.71 9.64 14.45
N GLU A 205 7.90 8.68 14.05
CA GLU A 205 8.25 7.60 13.13
C GLU A 205 8.62 8.17 11.74
N ILE A 206 7.80 9.07 11.21
CA ILE A 206 8.07 9.77 9.94
C ILE A 206 9.38 10.56 10.03
N ARG A 207 9.63 11.29 11.12
CA ARG A 207 10.91 12.00 11.32
C ARG A 207 12.10 11.06 11.40
N GLY A 208 11.91 9.86 11.93
CA GLY A 208 12.95 8.83 11.98
C GLY A 208 13.33 8.26 10.62
N LEU A 209 12.50 8.47 9.57
CA LEU A 209 12.77 8.05 8.20
C LEU A 209 13.49 9.14 7.37
N ILE A 210 13.52 10.39 7.81
CA ILE A 210 14.17 11.53 7.14
C ILE A 210 15.62 11.65 7.60
#